data_04e18cc19b5588f1643e103d66336a4c
#
_entry.id   04e18cc19b5588f1643e103d66336a4c
#
_cell.length_a   1.000
_cell.length_b   1.000
_cell.length_c   1.000
_cell.angle_alpha   90.00
_cell.angle_beta   90.00
_cell.angle_gamma   90.00
#
_symmetry.space_group_name_H-M   'P 1'
#
loop_
_entity.id
_entity.type
_entity.pdbx_description
1 polymer ?
#
loop_
_entity_poly.entity_id
_entity_poly.type
_entity_poly.pdbx_seq_one_letter_code
_entity_poly.pdbx_strand_id
1 'polypeptide(L)'
;MNDSFSALHPALTFCYFAAVLLLTMLVLHPVFLALSLLGALGYCAVLRGWRSLGRTIGWLVPFLVLMAALNALFNHAGVTMLFYLPNGNPVTREALCYGAAAAAMFAAVILWFQCCNVVMTAEKYLYVFGSALPGVSLLLSMALRFVPKFSAHIRSVRAAQASLGCGTREGNAWQRLKNGARILSVTVSWALESGITAADSMKSRGYGAGRRTYFGNYRFTRRDGVLCVVVALALAGVCAGVGCGALYVRYYPSIRIGGNGALGAVCMACFALLCFLPLLLDGKEALTWRRLRSNI
;
A
#
# COMPACT_ATOMS: atom_id res chain seq x y z
N MET A 1 -9.06 -11.87 -11.55
CA MET A 1 -8.10 -12.98 -11.36
C MET A 1 -8.00 -13.17 -9.85
N ASN A 2 -8.31 -14.37 -9.36
CA ASN A 2 -8.12 -14.66 -7.94
C ASN A 2 -6.63 -14.86 -7.71
N ASP A 3 -6.01 -13.90 -7.07
CA ASP A 3 -4.62 -13.92 -6.67
C ASP A 3 -4.45 -14.91 -5.53
N SER A 4 -3.57 -15.89 -5.65
CA SER A 4 -3.27 -16.86 -4.58
C SER A 4 -2.85 -16.20 -3.29
N PHE A 5 -2.07 -15.13 -3.42
CA PHE A 5 -1.60 -14.35 -2.29
C PHE A 5 -2.74 -13.56 -1.62
N SER A 6 -3.69 -13.09 -2.40
CA SER A 6 -4.91 -12.44 -1.89
C SER A 6 -5.82 -13.39 -1.12
N ALA A 7 -5.78 -14.70 -1.38
CA ALA A 7 -6.59 -15.70 -0.67
C ALA A 7 -6.04 -16.08 0.71
N LEU A 8 -4.82 -15.67 1.07
CA LEU A 8 -4.20 -15.95 2.36
C LEU A 8 -4.88 -15.22 3.52
N HIS A 9 -4.60 -15.68 4.73
CA HIS A 9 -5.14 -15.09 5.95
C HIS A 9 -4.77 -13.60 6.07
N PRO A 10 -5.73 -12.68 6.34
CA PRO A 10 -5.51 -11.24 6.31
C PRO A 10 -4.40 -10.75 7.23
N ALA A 11 -4.26 -11.36 8.42
CA ALA A 11 -3.21 -10.98 9.35
C ALA A 11 -1.80 -11.27 8.79
N LEU A 12 -1.62 -12.43 8.13
CA LEU A 12 -0.35 -12.78 7.50
C LEU A 12 0.00 -11.81 6.37
N THR A 13 -0.97 -11.52 5.52
CA THR A 13 -0.80 -10.59 4.39
C THR A 13 -0.45 -9.18 4.88
N PHE A 14 -1.12 -8.71 5.93
CA PHE A 14 -0.83 -7.42 6.56
C PHE A 14 0.59 -7.36 7.13
N CYS A 15 0.97 -8.36 7.94
CA CYS A 15 2.32 -8.45 8.52
C CYS A 15 3.40 -8.52 7.43
N TYR A 16 3.14 -9.25 6.35
CA TYR A 16 4.06 -9.33 5.22
C TYR A 16 4.30 -7.96 4.57
N PHE A 17 3.24 -7.25 4.17
CA PHE A 17 3.39 -5.92 3.56
C PHE A 17 4.03 -4.91 4.52
N ALA A 18 3.64 -4.93 5.80
CA ALA A 18 4.24 -4.08 6.81
C ALA A 18 5.75 -4.35 6.94
N ALA A 19 6.16 -5.62 6.98
CA ALA A 19 7.56 -6.01 7.08
C ALA A 19 8.38 -5.57 5.85
N VAL A 20 7.87 -5.83 4.63
CA VAL A 20 8.57 -5.44 3.39
C VAL A 20 8.69 -3.93 3.28
N LEU A 21 7.62 -3.18 3.59
CA LEU A 21 7.65 -1.71 3.58
C LEU A 21 8.65 -1.16 4.59
N LEU A 22 8.61 -1.63 5.85
CA LEU A 22 9.53 -1.19 6.90
C LEU A 22 10.99 -1.50 6.53
N LEU A 23 11.30 -2.70 6.06
CA LEU A 23 12.65 -3.07 5.64
C LEU A 23 13.14 -2.22 4.47
N THR A 24 12.29 -1.96 3.48
CA THR A 24 12.63 -1.11 2.34
C THR A 24 12.95 0.33 2.77
N MET A 25 12.25 0.86 3.80
CA MET A 25 12.49 2.21 4.33
C MET A 25 13.72 2.30 5.24
N LEU A 26 14.03 1.23 5.99
CA LEU A 26 15.13 1.24 6.97
C LEU A 26 16.50 1.01 6.32
N VAL A 27 16.57 0.24 5.23
CA VAL A 27 17.83 -0.19 4.62
C VAL A 27 18.06 0.50 3.28
N LEU A 28 18.88 1.57 3.28
CA LEU A 28 19.25 2.31 2.06
C LEU A 28 20.41 1.66 1.27
N HIS A 29 20.56 0.33 1.33
CA HIS A 29 21.57 -0.36 0.55
C HIS A 29 21.14 -0.46 -0.93
N PRO A 30 21.98 -0.06 -1.94
CA PRO A 30 21.55 0.02 -3.33
C PRO A 30 21.07 -1.31 -3.90
N VAL A 31 21.73 -2.43 -3.56
CA VAL A 31 21.29 -3.77 -4.00
C VAL A 31 19.95 -4.14 -3.36
N PHE A 32 19.74 -3.79 -2.10
CA PHE A 32 18.50 -4.04 -1.38
C PHE A 32 17.33 -3.27 -2.01
N LEU A 33 17.55 -1.99 -2.34
CA LEU A 33 16.56 -1.16 -3.02
C LEU A 33 16.26 -1.67 -4.43
N ALA A 34 17.26 -2.13 -5.18
CA ALA A 34 17.06 -2.72 -6.50
C ALA A 34 16.22 -4.01 -6.43
N LEU A 35 16.49 -4.90 -5.46
CA LEU A 35 15.69 -6.11 -5.23
C LEU A 35 14.24 -5.78 -4.86
N SER A 36 14.03 -4.82 -3.95
CA SER A 36 12.69 -4.37 -3.58
C SER A 36 11.94 -3.78 -4.77
N LEU A 37 12.61 -2.94 -5.55
CA LEU A 37 12.00 -2.29 -6.72
C LEU A 37 11.64 -3.32 -7.81
N LEU A 38 12.51 -4.28 -8.10
CA LEU A 38 12.23 -5.35 -9.06
C LEU A 38 11.09 -6.25 -8.58
N GLY A 39 11.07 -6.63 -7.29
CA GLY A 39 9.97 -7.39 -6.70
C GLY A 39 8.63 -6.64 -6.78
N ALA A 40 8.62 -5.35 -6.42
CA ALA A 40 7.44 -4.51 -6.48
C ALA A 40 6.93 -4.31 -7.92
N LEU A 41 7.82 -4.04 -8.89
CA LEU A 41 7.47 -3.91 -10.30
C LEU A 41 6.89 -5.21 -10.86
N GLY A 42 7.54 -6.35 -10.59
CA GLY A 42 7.07 -7.67 -11.03
C GLY A 42 5.69 -7.98 -10.47
N TYR A 43 5.48 -7.77 -9.18
CA TYR A 43 4.20 -8.06 -8.53
C TYR A 43 3.09 -7.09 -8.98
N CYS A 44 3.41 -5.81 -9.12
CA CYS A 44 2.47 -4.82 -9.66
C CYS A 44 2.07 -5.14 -11.12
N ALA A 45 3.00 -5.64 -11.94
CA ALA A 45 2.71 -6.07 -13.31
C ALA A 45 1.72 -7.25 -13.34
N VAL A 46 1.85 -8.20 -12.43
CA VAL A 46 0.94 -9.35 -12.32
C VAL A 46 -0.44 -8.90 -11.84
N LEU A 47 -0.52 -8.03 -10.82
CA LEU A 47 -1.78 -7.58 -10.23
C LEU A 47 -2.59 -6.65 -11.13
N ARG A 48 -1.95 -5.65 -11.73
CA ARG A 48 -2.62 -4.56 -12.47
C ARG A 48 -2.46 -4.64 -13.99
N GLY A 49 -1.57 -5.50 -14.46
CA GLY A 49 -1.22 -5.62 -15.86
C GLY A 49 -0.24 -4.54 -16.36
N TRP A 50 0.46 -4.85 -17.42
CA TRP A 50 1.55 -4.04 -17.99
C TRP A 50 1.13 -2.62 -18.39
N ARG A 51 -0.11 -2.43 -18.89
CA ARG A 51 -0.62 -1.09 -19.29
C ARG A 51 -0.80 -0.15 -18.11
N SER A 52 -1.27 -0.65 -16.98
CA SER A 52 -1.43 0.14 -15.76
C SER A 52 -0.06 0.47 -15.13
N LEU A 53 0.86 -0.50 -15.15
CA LEU A 53 2.23 -0.31 -14.68
C LEU A 53 2.94 0.77 -15.51
N GLY A 54 2.85 0.74 -16.84
CA GLY A 54 3.44 1.76 -17.72
C GLY A 54 2.95 3.17 -17.40
N ARG A 55 1.65 3.33 -17.09
CA ARG A 55 1.10 4.62 -16.68
C ARG A 55 1.65 5.08 -15.33
N THR A 56 1.79 4.16 -14.37
CA THR A 56 2.37 4.47 -13.05
C THR A 56 3.84 4.89 -13.19
N ILE A 57 4.63 4.15 -13.96
CA ILE A 57 6.03 4.48 -14.22
C ILE A 57 6.16 5.84 -14.93
N GLY A 58 5.26 6.11 -15.89
CA GLY A 58 5.31 7.33 -16.70
C GLY A 58 5.23 8.61 -15.87
N TRP A 59 4.48 8.63 -14.77
CA TRP A 59 4.48 9.80 -13.89
C TRP A 59 5.38 9.65 -12.66
N LEU A 60 5.75 8.43 -12.28
CA LEU A 60 6.67 8.19 -11.19
C LEU A 60 8.10 8.63 -11.55
N VAL A 61 8.57 8.33 -12.78
CA VAL A 61 9.93 8.67 -13.22
C VAL A 61 10.23 10.16 -13.15
N PRO A 62 9.42 11.09 -13.71
CA PRO A 62 9.72 12.52 -13.56
C PRO A 62 9.70 12.99 -12.10
N PHE A 63 8.83 12.41 -11.26
CA PHE A 63 8.83 12.71 -9.83
C PHE A 63 10.12 12.27 -9.14
N LEU A 64 10.65 11.07 -9.48
CA LEU A 64 11.89 10.54 -8.92
C LEU A 64 13.10 11.36 -9.37
N VAL A 65 13.15 11.75 -10.65
CA VAL A 65 14.19 12.62 -11.18
C VAL A 65 14.18 13.97 -10.46
N LEU A 66 13.00 14.54 -10.25
CA LEU A 66 12.84 15.77 -9.49
C LEU A 66 13.34 15.64 -8.05
N MET A 67 12.98 14.56 -7.36
CA MET A 67 13.44 14.28 -5.98
C MET A 67 14.96 14.13 -5.91
N ALA A 68 15.57 13.41 -6.84
CA ALA A 68 17.02 13.25 -6.89
C ALA A 68 17.72 14.57 -7.19
N ALA A 69 17.19 15.38 -8.11
CA ALA A 69 17.71 16.68 -8.43
C ALA A 69 17.59 17.67 -7.25
N LEU A 70 16.43 17.73 -6.60
CA LEU A 70 16.23 18.57 -5.41
C LEU A 70 17.19 18.18 -4.29
N ASN A 71 17.40 16.88 -4.05
CA ASN A 71 18.39 16.44 -3.05
C ASN A 71 19.80 16.94 -3.40
N ALA A 72 20.21 16.81 -4.65
CA ALA A 72 21.53 17.28 -5.10
C ALA A 72 21.69 18.81 -5.04
N LEU A 73 20.58 19.56 -5.19
CA LEU A 73 20.57 21.02 -5.13
C LEU A 73 20.61 21.57 -3.70
N PHE A 74 19.96 20.87 -2.74
CA PHE A 74 19.87 21.35 -1.35
C PHE A 74 20.90 20.70 -0.43
N ASN A 75 21.42 19.53 -0.77
CA ASN A 75 22.40 18.82 0.05
C ASN A 75 23.78 18.89 -0.60
N HIS A 76 24.68 19.64 0.03
CA HIS A 76 26.05 19.88 -0.45
C HIS A 76 27.12 19.04 0.26
N ALA A 77 26.66 18.05 1.07
CA ALA A 77 27.57 17.15 1.81
C ALA A 77 28.25 16.17 0.84
N GLY A 78 29.55 16.07 0.91
CA GLY A 78 30.36 15.15 0.09
C GLY A 78 31.75 15.69 -0.18
N VAL A 79 32.66 14.83 -0.64
CA VAL A 79 34.08 15.16 -0.91
C VAL A 79 34.31 15.35 -2.41
N THR A 80 33.61 14.60 -3.26
CA THR A 80 33.78 14.67 -4.73
C THR A 80 32.85 15.70 -5.34
N MET A 81 33.41 16.85 -5.72
CA MET A 81 32.70 17.94 -6.39
C MET A 81 32.57 17.63 -7.88
N LEU A 82 31.37 17.81 -8.45
CA LEU A 82 31.10 17.68 -9.89
C LEU A 82 31.11 19.06 -10.58
N PHE A 83 30.36 20.01 -10.04
CA PHE A 83 30.28 21.39 -10.54
C PHE A 83 29.75 22.33 -9.45
N TYR A 84 29.94 23.63 -9.66
CA TYR A 84 29.43 24.67 -8.77
C TYR A 84 28.14 25.27 -9.36
N LEU A 85 27.15 25.48 -8.52
CA LEU A 85 25.97 26.26 -8.90
C LEU A 85 26.33 27.75 -8.99
N PRO A 86 25.54 28.58 -9.72
CA PRO A 86 25.71 30.03 -9.74
C PRO A 86 25.72 30.68 -8.35
N ASN A 87 25.15 30.04 -7.35
CA ASN A 87 25.13 30.46 -5.94
C ASN A 87 26.41 30.10 -5.17
N GLY A 88 27.43 29.55 -5.82
CA GLY A 88 28.69 29.14 -5.18
C GLY A 88 28.63 27.79 -4.44
N ASN A 89 27.49 27.13 -4.40
CA ASN A 89 27.33 25.85 -3.72
C ASN A 89 27.80 24.66 -4.59
N PRO A 90 28.63 23.75 -4.06
CA PRO A 90 29.10 22.59 -4.82
C PRO A 90 28.02 21.50 -4.92
N VAL A 91 27.79 20.97 -6.11
CA VAL A 91 27.03 19.74 -6.31
C VAL A 91 27.99 18.57 -6.23
N THR A 92 27.75 17.64 -5.30
CA THR A 92 28.63 16.51 -5.02
C THR A 92 28.07 15.22 -5.60
N ARG A 93 28.97 14.31 -6.00
CA ARG A 93 28.60 12.98 -6.50
C ARG A 93 27.84 12.18 -5.43
N GLU A 94 28.23 12.33 -4.18
CA GLU A 94 27.62 11.67 -3.02
C GLU A 94 26.18 12.12 -2.83
N ALA A 95 25.90 13.40 -2.97
CA ALA A 95 24.54 13.95 -2.87
C ALA A 95 23.63 13.42 -3.99
N LEU A 96 24.16 13.28 -5.20
CA LEU A 96 23.42 12.71 -6.33
C LEU A 96 23.12 11.23 -6.13
N CYS A 97 24.13 10.44 -5.69
CA CYS A 97 23.94 9.01 -5.41
C CYS A 97 22.95 8.78 -4.27
N TYR A 98 23.02 9.57 -3.20
CA TYR A 98 22.06 9.50 -2.10
C TYR A 98 20.65 9.90 -2.58
N GLY A 99 20.54 10.97 -3.37
CA GLY A 99 19.27 11.39 -3.96
C GLY A 99 18.65 10.32 -4.85
N ALA A 100 19.46 9.63 -5.65
CA ALA A 100 19.01 8.50 -6.47
C ALA A 100 18.56 7.30 -5.63
N ALA A 101 19.30 6.97 -4.56
CA ALA A 101 18.92 5.90 -3.63
C ALA A 101 17.61 6.23 -2.89
N ALA A 102 17.46 7.45 -2.40
CA ALA A 102 16.23 7.92 -1.77
C ALA A 102 15.05 7.90 -2.75
N ALA A 103 15.24 8.36 -3.98
CA ALA A 103 14.22 8.30 -5.02
C ALA A 103 13.82 6.84 -5.32
N ALA A 104 14.77 5.91 -5.45
CA ALA A 104 14.50 4.49 -5.65
C ALA A 104 13.73 3.88 -4.48
N MET A 105 14.05 4.26 -3.23
CA MET A 105 13.31 3.86 -2.04
C MET A 105 11.86 4.32 -2.10
N PHE A 106 11.59 5.60 -2.41
CA PHE A 106 10.25 6.12 -2.56
C PHE A 106 9.47 5.41 -3.69
N ALA A 107 10.14 5.13 -4.82
CA ALA A 107 9.53 4.36 -5.91
C ALA A 107 9.10 2.98 -5.45
N ALA A 108 9.98 2.24 -4.78
CA ALA A 108 9.68 0.91 -4.27
C ALA A 108 8.52 0.94 -3.26
N VAL A 109 8.54 1.88 -2.32
CA VAL A 109 7.47 2.07 -1.33
C VAL A 109 6.13 2.37 -1.99
N ILE A 110 6.07 3.29 -2.96
CA ILE A 110 4.84 3.63 -3.69
C ILE A 110 4.29 2.39 -4.42
N LEU A 111 5.15 1.63 -5.08
CA LEU A 111 4.74 0.42 -5.79
C LEU A 111 4.24 -0.67 -4.83
N TRP A 112 4.91 -0.88 -3.70
CA TRP A 112 4.45 -1.82 -2.67
C TRP A 112 3.11 -1.40 -2.05
N PHE A 113 2.91 -0.09 -1.80
CA PHE A 113 1.61 0.42 -1.36
C PHE A 113 0.51 0.20 -2.40
N GLN A 114 0.83 0.35 -3.68
CA GLN A 114 -0.15 0.05 -4.74
C GLN A 114 -0.52 -1.43 -4.77
N CYS A 115 0.44 -2.34 -4.58
CA CYS A 115 0.16 -3.77 -4.46
C CYS A 115 -0.66 -4.07 -3.19
N CYS A 116 -0.27 -3.49 -2.06
CA CYS A 116 -0.99 -3.62 -0.80
C CYS A 116 -2.46 -3.19 -0.92
N ASN A 117 -2.74 -2.05 -1.55
CA ASN A 117 -4.11 -1.54 -1.76
C ASN A 117 -4.98 -2.44 -2.65
N VAL A 118 -4.38 -3.24 -3.53
CA VAL A 118 -5.13 -4.20 -4.35
C VAL A 118 -5.43 -5.47 -3.57
N VAL A 119 -4.47 -5.96 -2.79
CA VAL A 119 -4.55 -7.24 -2.06
C VAL A 119 -5.34 -7.10 -0.75
N MET A 120 -5.10 -6.00 -0.02
CA MET A 120 -5.74 -5.72 1.26
C MET A 120 -7.01 -4.90 1.04
N THR A 121 -8.14 -5.58 0.96
CA THR A 121 -9.46 -4.95 0.89
C THR A 121 -9.86 -4.35 2.25
N ALA A 122 -10.83 -3.41 2.24
CA ALA A 122 -11.37 -2.81 3.46
C ALA A 122 -11.89 -3.87 4.45
N GLU A 123 -12.46 -4.97 3.96
CA GLU A 123 -12.94 -6.08 4.80
C GLU A 123 -11.80 -6.80 5.52
N LYS A 124 -10.63 -6.97 4.87
CA LYS A 124 -9.45 -7.57 5.47
C LYS A 124 -8.85 -6.68 6.56
N TYR A 125 -8.80 -5.37 6.32
CA TYR A 125 -8.40 -4.42 7.36
C TYR A 125 -9.35 -4.47 8.56
N LEU A 126 -10.65 -4.51 8.32
CA LEU A 126 -11.66 -4.67 9.39
C LEU A 126 -11.46 -5.96 10.19
N TYR A 127 -11.09 -7.05 9.52
CA TYR A 127 -10.80 -8.31 10.20
C TYR A 127 -9.57 -8.20 11.11
N VAL A 128 -8.47 -7.64 10.61
CA VAL A 128 -7.21 -7.51 11.36
C VAL A 128 -7.38 -6.59 12.60
N PHE A 129 -8.01 -5.43 12.42
CA PHE A 129 -8.19 -4.46 13.50
C PHE A 129 -9.44 -4.72 14.34
N GLY A 130 -10.37 -5.52 13.87
CA GLY A 130 -11.64 -5.79 14.52
C GLY A 130 -11.52 -6.54 15.83
N SER A 131 -10.50 -7.38 15.98
CA SER A 131 -10.22 -8.09 17.24
C SER A 131 -9.63 -7.15 18.32
N ALA A 132 -8.83 -6.17 17.92
CA ALA A 132 -8.18 -5.22 18.84
C ALA A 132 -9.15 -4.10 19.28
N LEU A 133 -10.01 -3.60 18.37
CA LEU A 133 -10.90 -2.49 18.60
C LEU A 133 -12.34 -2.81 18.15
N PRO A 134 -13.09 -3.64 18.90
CA PRO A 134 -14.38 -4.17 18.43
C PRO A 134 -15.44 -3.09 18.21
N GLY A 135 -15.44 -2.00 19.00
CA GLY A 135 -16.36 -0.86 18.81
C GLY A 135 -16.10 -0.08 17.52
N VAL A 136 -14.84 0.21 17.25
CA VAL A 136 -14.41 0.93 16.03
C VAL A 136 -14.65 0.07 14.79
N SER A 137 -14.39 -1.22 14.87
CA SER A 137 -14.65 -2.16 13.77
C SER A 137 -16.12 -2.19 13.37
N LEU A 138 -17.05 -2.14 14.33
CA LEU A 138 -18.47 -2.06 14.03
C LEU A 138 -18.83 -0.75 13.32
N LEU A 139 -18.38 0.40 13.87
CA LEU A 139 -18.64 1.72 13.28
C LEU A 139 -18.10 1.77 11.85
N LEU A 140 -16.89 1.29 11.62
CA LEU A 140 -16.26 1.28 10.31
C LEU A 140 -16.98 0.34 9.32
N SER A 141 -17.39 -0.85 9.79
CA SER A 141 -18.19 -1.79 8.98
C SER A 141 -19.52 -1.18 8.55
N MET A 142 -20.21 -0.49 9.47
CA MET A 142 -21.45 0.22 9.16
C MET A 142 -21.18 1.39 8.18
N ALA A 143 -20.14 2.19 8.43
CA ALA A 143 -19.78 3.31 7.56
C ALA A 143 -19.49 2.84 6.13
N LEU A 144 -18.70 1.77 5.95
CA LEU A 144 -18.41 1.19 4.63
C LEU A 144 -19.67 0.68 3.92
N ARG A 145 -20.62 0.11 4.66
CA ARG A 145 -21.91 -0.31 4.11
C ARG A 145 -22.80 0.88 3.71
N PHE A 146 -22.68 2.01 4.42
CA PHE A 146 -23.44 3.21 4.10
C PHE A 146 -22.92 3.97 2.87
N VAL A 147 -21.62 3.89 2.55
CA VAL A 147 -21.04 4.59 1.39
C VAL A 147 -21.77 4.31 0.08
N PRO A 148 -22.04 3.06 -0.34
CA PRO A 148 -22.80 2.80 -1.56
C PRO A 148 -24.27 3.27 -1.47
N LYS A 149 -24.90 3.18 -0.28
CA LYS A 149 -26.24 3.71 -0.03
C LYS A 149 -26.29 5.24 -0.21
N PHE A 150 -25.35 5.97 0.36
CA PHE A 150 -25.24 7.43 0.22
C PHE A 150 -25.01 7.83 -1.23
N SER A 151 -24.11 7.12 -1.92
CA SER A 151 -23.85 7.38 -3.33
C SER A 151 -25.10 7.20 -4.20
N ALA A 152 -25.92 6.19 -3.92
CA ALA A 152 -27.18 5.96 -4.60
C ALA A 152 -28.20 7.06 -4.27
N HIS A 153 -28.35 7.42 -3.01
CA HIS A 153 -29.27 8.48 -2.56
C HIS A 153 -28.90 9.84 -3.13
N ILE A 154 -27.61 10.23 -3.10
CA ILE A 154 -27.14 11.48 -3.73
C ILE A 154 -27.46 11.51 -5.23
N ARG A 155 -27.30 10.39 -5.95
CA ARG A 155 -27.69 10.33 -7.37
C ARG A 155 -29.17 10.56 -7.58
N SER A 156 -30.01 9.95 -6.76
CA SER A 156 -31.45 10.12 -6.80
C SER A 156 -31.88 11.58 -6.52
N VAL A 157 -31.33 12.18 -5.43
CA VAL A 157 -31.60 13.58 -5.07
C VAL A 157 -31.10 14.53 -6.15
N ARG A 158 -29.95 14.27 -6.76
CA ARG A 158 -29.41 15.06 -7.88
C ARG A 158 -30.34 15.00 -9.10
N ALA A 159 -30.84 13.82 -9.44
CA ALA A 159 -31.78 13.65 -10.55
C ALA A 159 -33.08 14.42 -10.30
N ALA A 160 -33.66 14.32 -9.11
CA ALA A 160 -34.86 15.05 -8.71
C ALA A 160 -34.64 16.58 -8.73
N GLN A 161 -33.50 17.08 -8.26
CA GLN A 161 -33.16 18.50 -8.29
C GLN A 161 -32.93 19.00 -9.73
N ALA A 162 -32.35 18.17 -10.59
CA ALA A 162 -32.14 18.52 -12.00
C ALA A 162 -33.49 18.64 -12.75
N SER A 163 -34.47 17.77 -12.47
CA SER A 163 -35.84 17.90 -13.09
C SER A 163 -36.56 19.15 -12.65
N LEU A 164 -36.19 19.77 -11.53
CA LEU A 164 -36.72 21.04 -11.05
C LEU A 164 -35.93 22.28 -11.54
N GLY A 165 -34.98 22.11 -12.48
CA GLY A 165 -34.10 23.19 -12.94
C GLY A 165 -33.08 23.69 -11.90
N CYS A 166 -32.86 22.95 -10.80
CA CYS A 166 -31.93 23.25 -9.73
C CYS A 166 -30.68 22.33 -9.78
N GLY A 167 -30.26 21.92 -10.98
CA GLY A 167 -29.11 21.04 -11.20
C GLY A 167 -27.80 21.69 -10.78
N THR A 168 -26.80 20.85 -10.37
CA THR A 168 -25.46 21.33 -9.99
C THR A 168 -24.64 21.85 -11.17
N ARG A 169 -25.12 21.66 -12.42
CA ARG A 169 -24.47 22.15 -13.65
C ARG A 169 -25.07 23.42 -14.19
N GLU A 170 -26.22 23.84 -13.66
CA GLU A 170 -26.99 24.98 -14.13
C GLU A 170 -26.68 26.25 -13.33
N GLY A 171 -26.68 27.38 -14.00
CA GLY A 171 -26.48 28.70 -13.39
C GLY A 171 -25.04 29.09 -13.10
N ASN A 172 -24.90 30.22 -12.41
CA ASN A 172 -23.62 30.81 -12.03
C ASN A 172 -22.91 29.98 -10.93
N ALA A 173 -21.60 30.16 -10.73
CA ALA A 173 -20.82 29.42 -9.74
C ALA A 173 -21.43 29.44 -8.33
N TRP A 174 -21.99 30.58 -7.91
CA TRP A 174 -22.69 30.72 -6.64
C TRP A 174 -23.98 29.89 -6.57
N GLN A 175 -24.76 29.84 -7.65
CA GLN A 175 -25.97 29.02 -7.73
C GLN A 175 -25.64 27.52 -7.68
N ARG A 176 -24.58 27.10 -8.37
CA ARG A 176 -24.09 25.71 -8.33
C ARG A 176 -23.68 25.30 -6.92
N LEU A 177 -22.98 26.18 -6.18
CA LEU A 177 -22.62 25.95 -4.80
C LEU A 177 -23.87 25.81 -3.90
N LYS A 178 -24.84 26.72 -4.05
CA LYS A 178 -26.11 26.70 -3.30
C LYS A 178 -26.93 25.43 -3.58
N ASN A 179 -27.01 25.01 -4.86
CA ASN A 179 -27.65 23.77 -5.24
C ASN A 179 -26.94 22.53 -4.67
N GLY A 180 -25.60 22.53 -4.70
CA GLY A 180 -24.80 21.50 -4.08
C GLY A 180 -25.00 21.40 -2.56
N ALA A 181 -25.04 22.56 -1.87
CA ALA A 181 -25.31 22.62 -0.44
C ALA A 181 -26.73 22.11 -0.08
N ARG A 182 -27.73 22.40 -0.92
CA ARG A 182 -29.10 21.87 -0.74
C ARG A 182 -29.12 20.34 -0.85
N ILE A 183 -28.45 19.76 -1.85
CA ILE A 183 -28.34 18.30 -2.01
C ILE A 183 -27.64 17.68 -0.81
N LEU A 184 -26.55 18.31 -0.33
CA LEU A 184 -25.83 17.86 0.87
C LEU A 184 -26.72 17.90 2.11
N SER A 185 -27.47 18.98 2.35
CA SER A 185 -28.40 19.13 3.48
C SER A 185 -29.44 18.01 3.49
N VAL A 186 -30.10 17.75 2.37
CA VAL A 186 -31.09 16.66 2.24
C VAL A 186 -30.43 15.30 2.52
N THR A 187 -29.22 15.08 1.99
CA THR A 187 -28.50 13.81 2.19
C THR A 187 -28.11 13.62 3.66
N VAL A 188 -27.66 14.67 4.35
CA VAL A 188 -27.31 14.61 5.78
C VAL A 188 -28.54 14.33 6.64
N SER A 189 -29.67 15.00 6.39
CA SER A 189 -30.92 14.73 7.11
C SER A 189 -31.37 13.28 6.96
N TRP A 190 -31.36 12.77 5.74
CA TRP A 190 -31.66 11.36 5.46
C TRP A 190 -30.65 10.41 6.12
N ALA A 191 -29.36 10.77 6.16
CA ALA A 191 -28.32 9.96 6.80
C ALA A 191 -28.55 9.84 8.31
N LEU A 192 -28.90 10.93 8.97
CA LEU A 192 -29.22 10.95 10.40
C LEU A 192 -30.46 10.10 10.71
N GLU A 193 -31.53 10.26 9.95
CA GLU A 193 -32.76 9.45 10.07
C GLU A 193 -32.47 7.96 9.86
N SER A 194 -31.74 7.62 8.79
CA SER A 194 -31.32 6.23 8.52
C SER A 194 -30.45 5.66 9.62
N GLY A 195 -29.59 6.48 10.24
CA GLY A 195 -28.73 6.09 11.35
C GLY A 195 -29.54 5.78 12.62
N ILE A 196 -30.49 6.63 12.99
CA ILE A 196 -31.38 6.41 14.12
C ILE A 196 -32.21 5.14 13.92
N THR A 197 -32.84 4.98 12.77
CA THR A 197 -33.64 3.79 12.41
C THR A 197 -32.80 2.51 12.47
N ALA A 198 -31.55 2.57 12.00
CA ALA A 198 -30.62 1.45 12.09
C ALA A 198 -30.25 1.12 13.54
N ALA A 199 -30.01 2.13 14.37
CA ALA A 199 -29.70 1.95 15.78
C ALA A 199 -30.89 1.32 16.55
N ASP A 200 -32.09 1.79 16.32
CA ASP A 200 -33.32 1.23 16.93
C ASP A 200 -33.57 -0.22 16.49
N SER A 201 -33.37 -0.50 15.20
CA SER A 201 -33.46 -1.86 14.68
C SER A 201 -32.41 -2.80 15.29
N MET A 202 -31.19 -2.30 15.54
CA MET A 202 -30.17 -3.10 16.24
C MET A 202 -30.54 -3.36 17.69
N LYS A 203 -31.02 -2.33 18.38
CA LYS A 203 -31.44 -2.42 19.78
C LYS A 203 -32.61 -3.40 19.96
N SER A 204 -33.59 -3.37 19.07
CA SER A 204 -34.74 -4.29 19.09
C SER A 204 -34.33 -5.75 18.81
N ARG A 205 -33.23 -5.97 18.08
CA ARG A 205 -32.64 -7.30 17.86
C ARG A 205 -31.74 -7.79 18.99
N GLY A 206 -31.71 -7.08 20.14
CA GLY A 206 -30.91 -7.45 21.29
C GLY A 206 -29.42 -7.11 21.19
N TYR A 207 -29.05 -6.19 20.31
CA TYR A 207 -27.65 -5.76 20.23
C TYR A 207 -27.21 -5.12 21.55
N GLY A 208 -26.10 -5.65 22.13
CA GLY A 208 -25.59 -5.19 23.43
C GLY A 208 -26.10 -5.99 24.64
N ALA A 209 -27.07 -6.90 24.48
CA ALA A 209 -27.60 -7.72 25.55
C ALA A 209 -26.70 -8.91 25.95
N GLY A 210 -25.68 -9.25 25.15
CA GLY A 210 -24.81 -10.39 25.38
C GLY A 210 -23.37 -10.17 24.92
N ARG A 211 -22.53 -11.21 25.15
CA ARG A 211 -21.14 -11.21 24.72
C ARG A 211 -21.06 -11.25 23.21
N ARG A 212 -20.27 -10.36 22.64
CA ARG A 212 -20.15 -10.21 21.19
C ARG A 212 -19.42 -11.37 20.55
N THR A 213 -20.00 -11.96 19.50
CA THR A 213 -19.37 -12.96 18.65
C THR A 213 -18.99 -12.30 17.32
N TYR A 214 -17.82 -12.64 16.78
CA TYR A 214 -17.37 -12.17 15.49
C TYR A 214 -17.57 -13.29 14.45
N PHE A 215 -18.32 -13.02 13.41
CA PHE A 215 -18.46 -13.92 12.28
C PHE A 215 -17.33 -13.67 11.29
N GLY A 216 -16.18 -14.31 11.52
CA GLY A 216 -15.02 -14.24 10.63
C GLY A 216 -15.04 -15.36 9.60
N ASN A 217 -15.03 -15.00 8.34
CA ASN A 217 -15.00 -15.95 7.21
C ASN A 217 -13.59 -16.50 6.92
N TYR A 218 -12.56 -15.97 7.62
CA TYR A 218 -11.17 -16.33 7.41
C TYR A 218 -10.74 -17.43 8.37
N ARG A 219 -10.34 -18.60 7.82
CA ARG A 219 -9.78 -19.70 8.60
C ARG A 219 -8.30 -19.84 8.32
N PHE A 220 -7.51 -20.00 9.37
CA PHE A 220 -6.08 -20.22 9.24
C PHE A 220 -5.83 -21.64 8.70
N THR A 221 -5.20 -21.74 7.53
CA THR A 221 -4.91 -23.00 6.86
C THR A 221 -3.49 -23.46 7.12
N ARG A 222 -3.19 -24.75 6.90
CA ARG A 222 -1.79 -25.26 6.98
C ARG A 222 -0.84 -24.52 6.04
N ARG A 223 -1.35 -24.08 4.91
CA ARG A 223 -0.62 -23.27 3.91
C ARG A 223 -0.20 -21.93 4.49
N ASP A 224 -1.09 -21.25 5.21
CA ASP A 224 -0.81 -19.98 5.90
C ASP A 224 0.25 -20.17 7.00
N GLY A 225 0.20 -21.31 7.72
CA GLY A 225 1.19 -21.65 8.75
C GLY A 225 2.60 -21.79 8.17
N VAL A 226 2.76 -22.53 7.08
CA VAL A 226 4.07 -22.70 6.41
C VAL A 226 4.60 -21.36 5.92
N LEU A 227 3.75 -20.53 5.27
CA LEU A 227 4.14 -19.23 4.78
C LEU A 227 4.51 -18.28 5.92
N CYS A 228 3.78 -18.32 7.04
CA CYS A 228 4.10 -17.53 8.23
C CYS A 228 5.50 -17.88 8.76
N VAL A 229 5.86 -19.15 8.84
CA VAL A 229 7.20 -19.58 9.27
C VAL A 229 8.27 -19.12 8.28
N VAL A 230 8.04 -19.25 6.97
CA VAL A 230 9.00 -18.80 5.94
C VAL A 230 9.22 -17.29 6.02
N VAL A 231 8.14 -16.51 6.12
CA VAL A 231 8.23 -15.03 6.26
C VAL A 231 8.93 -14.65 7.56
N ALA A 232 8.62 -15.31 8.69
CA ALA A 232 9.24 -15.04 9.98
C ALA A 232 10.74 -15.35 9.97
N LEU A 233 11.14 -16.48 9.40
CA LEU A 233 12.57 -16.87 9.28
C LEU A 233 13.34 -15.91 8.37
N ALA A 234 12.76 -15.55 7.23
CA ALA A 234 13.38 -14.60 6.32
C ALA A 234 13.51 -13.20 6.96
N LEU A 235 12.48 -12.75 7.68
CA LEU A 235 12.51 -11.50 8.44
C LEU A 235 13.59 -11.51 9.53
N ALA A 236 13.65 -12.60 10.31
CA ALA A 236 14.67 -12.78 11.34
C ALA A 236 16.10 -12.77 10.75
N GLY A 237 16.31 -13.43 9.61
CA GLY A 237 17.58 -13.40 8.89
C GLY A 237 17.99 -11.99 8.42
N VAL A 238 17.05 -11.21 7.90
CA VAL A 238 17.30 -9.80 7.52
C VAL A 238 17.59 -8.95 8.75
N CYS A 239 16.78 -9.04 9.80
CA CYS A 239 16.97 -8.27 11.03
C CYS A 239 18.32 -8.61 11.73
N ALA A 240 18.69 -9.87 11.77
CA ALA A 240 19.99 -10.30 12.30
C ALA A 240 21.15 -9.74 11.46
N GLY A 241 21.05 -9.79 10.12
CA GLY A 241 22.06 -9.23 9.23
C GLY A 241 22.22 -7.72 9.35
N VAL A 242 21.10 -6.99 9.48
CA VAL A 242 21.12 -5.53 9.71
C VAL A 242 21.70 -5.22 11.09
N GLY A 243 21.30 -5.96 12.14
CA GLY A 243 21.79 -5.79 13.51
C GLY A 243 23.29 -6.07 13.66
N CYS A 244 23.84 -7.04 12.91
CA CYS A 244 25.27 -7.32 12.86
C CYS A 244 26.08 -6.36 11.97
N GLY A 245 25.43 -5.34 11.36
CA GLY A 245 26.10 -4.39 10.48
C GLY A 245 26.53 -4.98 9.13
N ALA A 246 25.96 -6.13 8.72
CA ALA A 246 26.31 -6.79 7.48
C ALA A 246 25.90 -6.01 6.21
N LEU A 247 25.02 -5.02 6.35
CA LEU A 247 24.51 -4.15 5.28
C LEU A 247 24.85 -2.67 5.57
N TYR A 248 26.10 -2.40 5.95
CA TYR A 248 26.53 -1.04 6.24
C TYR A 248 26.73 -0.25 4.95
N VAL A 249 25.97 0.83 4.81
CA VAL A 249 26.15 1.81 3.72
C VAL A 249 26.20 3.20 4.30
N ARG A 250 27.27 3.90 3.96
CA ARG A 250 27.46 5.31 4.31
C ARG A 250 27.65 6.11 3.02
N TYR A 251 26.77 7.04 2.79
CA TYR A 251 26.85 7.91 1.62
C TYR A 251 27.69 9.15 1.86
N TYR A 252 27.78 9.62 3.13
CA TYR A 252 28.52 10.82 3.51
C TYR A 252 29.58 10.51 4.57
N PRO A 253 30.76 11.15 4.54
CA PRO A 253 31.27 12.11 3.56
C PRO A 253 31.77 11.47 2.25
N SER A 254 32.01 10.18 2.24
CA SER A 254 32.39 9.36 1.07
C SER A 254 31.53 8.12 0.98
N ILE A 255 31.24 7.66 -0.24
CA ILE A 255 30.45 6.45 -0.46
C ILE A 255 31.28 5.24 0.00
N ARG A 256 30.87 4.63 1.11
CA ARG A 256 31.43 3.37 1.60
C ARG A 256 30.31 2.33 1.66
N ILE A 257 30.45 1.31 0.85
CA ILE A 257 29.58 0.13 0.85
C ILE A 257 30.39 -0.96 1.50
N GLY A 258 30.06 -1.29 2.74
CA GLY A 258 30.71 -2.34 3.51
C GLY A 258 29.71 -3.45 3.81
N GLY A 259 30.19 -4.69 3.93
CA GLY A 259 29.38 -5.81 4.37
C GLY A 259 30.26 -7.04 4.60
N ASN A 260 29.94 -7.82 5.62
CA ASN A 260 30.53 -9.13 5.82
C ASN A 260 30.09 -10.08 4.70
N GLY A 261 30.98 -10.42 3.78
CA GLY A 261 30.67 -11.08 2.52
C GLY A 261 29.62 -12.22 2.59
N ALA A 262 29.78 -13.19 3.47
CA ALA A 262 28.85 -14.32 3.60
C ALA A 262 27.52 -13.91 4.29
N LEU A 263 27.57 -13.20 5.40
CA LEU A 263 26.37 -12.73 6.13
C LEU A 263 25.55 -11.72 5.31
N GLY A 264 26.23 -10.82 4.60
CA GLY A 264 25.57 -9.89 3.70
C GLY A 264 24.83 -10.60 2.55
N ALA A 265 25.48 -11.60 1.96
CA ALA A 265 24.85 -12.41 0.88
C ALA A 265 23.62 -13.17 1.38
N VAL A 266 23.67 -13.80 2.56
CA VAL A 266 22.51 -14.47 3.17
C VAL A 266 21.37 -13.49 3.44
N CYS A 267 21.68 -12.31 3.98
CA CYS A 267 20.69 -11.28 4.25
C CYS A 267 20.01 -10.79 2.95
N MET A 268 20.78 -10.57 1.88
CA MET A 268 20.25 -10.20 0.56
C MET A 268 19.38 -11.31 -0.03
N ALA A 269 19.78 -12.58 0.12
CA ALA A 269 19.00 -13.73 -0.33
C ALA A 269 17.67 -13.86 0.43
N CYS A 270 17.68 -13.69 1.76
CA CYS A 270 16.46 -13.68 2.58
C CYS A 270 15.52 -12.55 2.16
N PHE A 271 16.05 -11.36 1.92
CA PHE A 271 15.23 -10.23 1.46
C PHE A 271 14.70 -10.43 0.04
N ALA A 272 15.53 -10.95 -0.88
CA ALA A 272 15.07 -11.31 -2.22
C ALA A 272 13.93 -12.32 -2.16
N LEU A 273 14.05 -13.35 -1.31
CA LEU A 273 12.99 -14.32 -1.09
C LEU A 273 11.70 -13.65 -0.61
N LEU A 274 11.78 -12.71 0.33
CA LEU A 274 10.62 -11.93 0.77
C LEU A 274 10.00 -11.14 -0.38
N CYS A 275 10.79 -10.41 -1.16
CA CYS A 275 10.29 -9.56 -2.24
C CYS A 275 9.65 -10.37 -3.39
N PHE A 276 10.20 -11.54 -3.72
CA PHE A 276 9.72 -12.39 -4.80
C PHE A 276 8.67 -13.42 -4.35
N LEU A 277 8.41 -13.58 -3.05
CA LEU A 277 7.46 -14.56 -2.50
C LEU A 277 6.06 -14.48 -3.13
N PRO A 278 5.42 -13.30 -3.28
CA PRO A 278 4.10 -13.22 -3.92
C PRO A 278 4.14 -13.69 -5.38
N LEU A 279 5.18 -13.28 -6.12
CA LEU A 279 5.38 -13.68 -7.51
C LEU A 279 5.55 -15.19 -7.67
N LEU A 280 6.27 -15.83 -6.74
CA LEU A 280 6.47 -17.27 -6.74
C LEU A 280 5.17 -18.03 -6.46
N LEU A 281 4.34 -17.53 -5.56
CA LEU A 281 3.05 -18.13 -5.24
C LEU A 281 2.08 -18.04 -6.42
N ASP A 282 1.93 -16.85 -6.99
CA ASP A 282 1.04 -16.65 -8.15
C ASP A 282 1.55 -17.36 -9.40
N GLY A 283 2.87 -17.41 -9.58
CA GLY A 283 3.50 -18.16 -10.68
C GLY A 283 3.24 -19.66 -10.58
N LYS A 284 3.37 -20.24 -9.38
CA LYS A 284 3.04 -21.67 -9.16
C LYS A 284 1.58 -21.98 -9.49
N GLU A 285 0.66 -21.13 -9.06
CA GLU A 285 -0.76 -21.35 -9.33
C GLU A 285 -1.09 -21.19 -10.80
N ALA A 286 -0.54 -20.18 -11.46
CA ALA A 286 -0.71 -20.00 -12.90
C ALA A 286 -0.20 -21.21 -13.70
N LEU A 287 0.93 -21.82 -13.30
CA LEU A 287 1.46 -23.02 -13.92
C LEU A 287 0.56 -24.25 -13.65
N THR A 288 0.02 -24.38 -12.46
CA THR A 288 -0.90 -25.46 -12.10
C THR A 288 -2.19 -25.36 -12.91
N TRP A 289 -2.76 -24.17 -13.04
CA TRP A 289 -3.95 -23.94 -13.87
C TRP A 289 -3.69 -24.20 -15.37
N ARG A 290 -2.51 -23.86 -15.89
CA ARG A 290 -2.14 -24.20 -17.27
C ARG A 290 -2.08 -25.70 -17.51
N ARG A 291 -1.50 -26.47 -16.56
CA ARG A 291 -1.45 -27.94 -16.63
C ARG A 291 -2.83 -28.59 -16.56
N LEU A 292 -3.71 -28.08 -15.67
CA LEU A 292 -5.09 -28.58 -15.58
C LEU A 292 -5.88 -28.31 -16.85
N ARG A 293 -5.71 -27.15 -17.48
CA ARG A 293 -6.38 -26.82 -18.76
C ARG A 293 -5.85 -27.60 -19.95
N SER A 294 -4.60 -28.07 -19.94
CA SER A 294 -4.04 -28.88 -21.01
C SER A 294 -4.48 -30.35 -20.92
N ASN A 295 -5.06 -30.76 -19.78
CA ASN A 295 -5.54 -32.13 -19.57
C ASN A 295 -7.09 -32.23 -19.73
N ILE A 296 -7.77 -31.14 -20.09
CA ILE A 296 -9.18 -31.07 -20.49
C ILE A 296 -9.29 -30.86 -21.99
#